data_5bdcf969ec6757a5a501f40b49e82445
#
_entry.id   5bdcf969ec6757a5a501f40b49e82445
#
_cell.length_a   1.000
_cell.length_b   1.000
_cell.length_c   1.000
_cell.angle_alpha   90.00
_cell.angle_beta   90.00
_cell.angle_gamma   90.00
#
_symmetry.space_group_name_H-M   'P 1'
#
loop_
_entity.id
_entity.type
_entity.pdbx_description
1 polymer ?
#
loop_
_entity_poly.entity_id
_entity_poly.type
_entity_poly.pdbx_seq_one_letter_code
_entity_poly.pdbx_strand_id
1 'polypeptide(L)'
;EPYGERFMEAGIEHQAMQRTLEPLAGPDRPPARPRGPSTAAEEVGSRSAATEATIRLVDDARRDIRIFSRDLDPVLYSQPAVIDAFRRFATAGRGGVVQVIVLDPAAVQGQGHPLLGLAQRLTSVFQFRTPVEDVDLQYPSAFLANDRDGYLFRQLGSRWDGDWSPTHPARTRQLAEHFGRVWERSRACTEFRALGI
;
A
#
# COMPACT_ATOMS: atom_id res chain seq x y z
N GLU A 1 -44.53 21.11 3.05
CA GLU A 1 -45.96 20.85 3.33
C GLU A 1 -46.10 19.85 4.46
N PRO A 2 -47.11 19.99 5.36
CA PRO A 2 -47.38 19.05 6.43
C PRO A 2 -47.82 17.71 5.83
N TYR A 3 -47.26 16.59 6.33
CA TYR A 3 -47.55 15.26 5.86
C TYR A 3 -47.84 14.33 7.04
N GLY A 4 -48.92 13.53 6.94
CA GLY A 4 -49.30 12.53 7.94
C GLY A 4 -50.22 13.07 9.04
N GLU A 5 -50.67 12.15 9.92
CA GLU A 5 -51.53 12.46 11.05
C GLU A 5 -50.75 13.15 12.17
N ARG A 6 -51.44 14.04 12.90
CA ARG A 6 -50.87 14.68 14.08
C ARG A 6 -50.81 13.71 15.24
N PHE A 7 -49.72 13.70 15.99
CA PHE A 7 -49.55 12.86 17.17
C PHE A 7 -49.07 13.67 18.37
N MET A 8 -49.43 13.22 19.55
CA MET A 8 -49.04 13.88 20.81
C MET A 8 -47.87 13.11 21.46
N GLU A 9 -46.81 13.80 21.79
CA GLU A 9 -45.69 13.28 22.56
C GLU A 9 -45.34 14.29 23.67
N ALA A 10 -45.26 13.78 24.91
CA ALA A 10 -44.99 14.59 26.12
C ALA A 10 -45.83 15.87 26.28
N GLY A 11 -47.13 15.84 25.84
CA GLY A 11 -48.02 16.97 25.93
C GLY A 11 -47.88 18.05 24.86
N ILE A 12 -47.07 17.77 23.82
CA ILE A 12 -46.84 18.66 22.67
C ILE A 12 -47.40 18.01 21.42
N GLU A 13 -48.17 18.77 20.63
CA GLU A 13 -48.70 18.29 19.35
C GLU A 13 -47.60 18.39 18.28
N HIS A 14 -47.27 17.25 17.65
CA HIS A 14 -46.33 17.13 16.58
C HIS A 14 -47.02 16.77 15.26
N GLN A 15 -46.44 17.30 14.16
CA GLN A 15 -46.85 16.92 12.81
C GLN A 15 -45.58 16.76 11.97
N ALA A 16 -45.48 15.65 11.26
CA ALA A 16 -44.35 15.43 10.35
C ALA A 16 -44.38 16.45 9.21
N MET A 17 -43.23 17.05 8.92
CA MET A 17 -43.07 17.96 7.81
C MET A 17 -42.15 17.34 6.74
N GLN A 18 -42.65 17.18 5.53
CA GLN A 18 -41.87 16.75 4.38
C GLN A 18 -41.45 17.98 3.57
N ARG A 19 -40.15 18.16 3.41
CA ARG A 19 -39.59 19.19 2.53
C ARG A 19 -39.17 18.53 1.21
N THR A 20 -39.95 18.77 0.16
CA THR A 20 -39.54 18.41 -1.19
C THR A 20 -38.46 19.42 -1.63
N LEU A 21 -37.22 18.93 -1.75
CA LEU A 21 -36.14 19.70 -2.35
C LEU A 21 -36.30 19.59 -3.86
N GLU A 22 -36.86 20.60 -4.50
CA GLU A 22 -36.75 20.74 -5.94
C GLU A 22 -35.30 20.96 -6.31
N PRO A 23 -34.75 20.26 -7.33
CA PRO A 23 -33.40 20.54 -7.82
C PRO A 23 -33.38 21.94 -8.43
N LEU A 24 -32.67 22.86 -7.82
CA LEU A 24 -32.35 24.16 -8.46
C LEU A 24 -31.52 23.88 -9.70
N ALA A 25 -32.17 23.77 -10.85
CA ALA A 25 -31.54 23.81 -12.14
C ALA A 25 -31.11 25.25 -12.42
N GLY A 26 -29.94 25.63 -11.91
CA GLY A 26 -29.27 26.87 -12.33
C GLY A 26 -28.48 26.62 -13.63
N PRO A 27 -28.53 27.55 -14.62
CA PRO A 27 -27.88 27.35 -15.93
C PRO A 27 -26.36 27.51 -15.95
N ASP A 28 -25.69 27.70 -14.81
CA ASP A 28 -24.23 27.93 -14.74
C ASP A 28 -23.47 27.01 -13.81
N ARG A 29 -23.72 25.68 -13.95
CA ARG A 29 -22.78 24.74 -13.37
C ARG A 29 -21.66 24.49 -14.38
N PRO A 30 -20.42 24.91 -14.12
CA PRO A 30 -19.32 24.57 -15.02
C PRO A 30 -19.28 23.04 -15.19
N PRO A 31 -19.00 22.54 -16.42
CA PRO A 31 -18.93 21.11 -16.67
C PRO A 31 -18.00 20.46 -15.64
N ALA A 32 -18.49 19.39 -15.02
CA ALA A 32 -17.70 18.62 -14.07
C ALA A 32 -16.36 18.32 -14.72
N ARG A 33 -15.25 18.74 -14.10
CA ARG A 33 -13.91 18.38 -14.58
C ARG A 33 -13.90 16.89 -14.79
N PRO A 34 -13.33 16.38 -15.90
CA PRO A 34 -13.23 14.95 -16.12
C PRO A 34 -12.59 14.35 -14.87
N ARG A 35 -13.29 13.42 -14.23
CA ARG A 35 -12.72 12.63 -13.14
C ARG A 35 -11.48 11.99 -13.71
N GLY A 36 -10.33 12.28 -13.13
CA GLY A 36 -9.10 11.56 -13.42
C GLY A 36 -9.29 10.06 -13.28
N PRO A 37 -8.36 9.23 -13.75
CA PRO A 37 -8.50 7.79 -13.76
C PRO A 37 -9.04 7.31 -12.41
N SER A 38 -10.01 6.40 -12.47
CA SER A 38 -10.73 5.90 -11.30
C SER A 38 -9.75 5.51 -10.20
N THR A 39 -9.78 6.20 -9.07
CA THR A 39 -9.00 5.88 -7.87
C THR A 39 -9.67 4.76 -7.06
N ALA A 40 -10.54 3.97 -7.68
CA ALA A 40 -11.16 2.83 -7.03
C ALA A 40 -10.07 1.77 -6.76
N ALA A 41 -9.98 1.33 -5.53
CA ALA A 41 -9.17 0.18 -5.17
C ALA A 41 -9.81 -1.10 -5.75
N GLU A 42 -8.97 -2.00 -6.25
CA GLU A 42 -9.37 -3.32 -6.72
C GLU A 42 -9.04 -4.36 -5.65
N GLU A 43 -9.92 -5.33 -5.45
CA GLU A 43 -9.69 -6.41 -4.49
C GLU A 43 -8.61 -7.38 -5.00
N VAL A 44 -7.77 -7.83 -4.07
CA VAL A 44 -6.79 -8.89 -4.29
C VAL A 44 -7.16 -10.08 -3.41
N GLY A 45 -7.48 -11.21 -4.04
CA GLY A 45 -7.86 -12.43 -3.33
C GLY A 45 -7.04 -13.65 -3.75
N SER A 46 -5.98 -13.44 -4.55
CA SER A 46 -5.14 -14.55 -5.04
C SER A 46 -3.67 -14.15 -5.18
N ARG A 47 -2.81 -15.18 -5.17
CA ARG A 47 -1.38 -14.98 -5.44
C ARG A 47 -1.14 -14.34 -6.82
N SER A 48 -1.85 -14.79 -7.85
CA SER A 48 -1.68 -14.24 -9.21
C SER A 48 -1.99 -12.76 -9.24
N ALA A 49 -3.14 -12.34 -8.68
CA ALA A 49 -3.52 -10.93 -8.60
C ALA A 49 -2.50 -10.10 -7.81
N ALA A 50 -2.01 -10.60 -6.67
CA ALA A 50 -0.97 -9.92 -5.89
C ALA A 50 0.35 -9.81 -6.66
N THR A 51 0.73 -10.84 -7.43
CA THR A 51 1.93 -10.84 -8.27
C THR A 51 1.82 -9.81 -9.38
N GLU A 52 0.70 -9.77 -10.10
CA GLU A 52 0.44 -8.81 -11.18
C GLU A 52 0.43 -7.36 -10.65
N ALA A 53 -0.27 -7.12 -9.53
CA ALA A 53 -0.28 -5.83 -8.87
C ALA A 53 1.14 -5.39 -8.46
N THR A 54 1.93 -6.31 -7.87
CA THR A 54 3.32 -6.03 -7.47
C THR A 54 4.17 -5.63 -8.67
N ILE A 55 4.13 -6.41 -9.75
CA ILE A 55 4.90 -6.13 -10.98
C ILE A 55 4.53 -4.75 -11.52
N ARG A 56 3.23 -4.48 -11.63
CA ARG A 56 2.74 -3.20 -12.15
C ARG A 56 3.20 -2.02 -11.29
N LEU A 57 3.09 -2.14 -9.98
CA LEU A 57 3.51 -1.09 -9.05
C LEU A 57 5.02 -0.82 -9.11
N VAL A 58 5.84 -1.88 -9.26
CA VAL A 58 7.29 -1.75 -9.40
C VAL A 58 7.67 -1.12 -10.74
N ASP A 59 7.04 -1.53 -11.83
CA ASP A 59 7.29 -0.98 -13.18
C ASP A 59 6.83 0.49 -13.31
N ASP A 60 5.75 0.89 -12.62
CA ASP A 60 5.26 2.27 -12.61
C ASP A 60 6.12 3.20 -11.72
N ALA A 61 6.86 2.66 -10.75
CA ALA A 61 7.69 3.43 -9.84
C ALA A 61 8.79 4.21 -10.56
N ARG A 62 9.11 5.40 -10.06
CA ARG A 62 10.16 6.26 -10.62
C ARG A 62 11.41 6.29 -9.76
N ARG A 63 11.28 6.54 -8.47
CA ARG A 63 12.40 6.72 -7.54
C ARG A 63 12.26 5.95 -6.24
N ASP A 64 11.04 5.79 -5.71
CA ASP A 64 10.84 5.26 -4.38
C ASP A 64 9.86 4.10 -4.39
N ILE A 65 10.30 2.97 -3.82
CA ILE A 65 9.46 1.83 -3.48
C ILE A 65 9.63 1.55 -2.00
N ARG A 66 8.52 1.39 -1.29
CA ARG A 66 8.47 1.04 0.13
C ARG A 66 7.78 -0.29 0.30
N ILE A 67 8.43 -1.22 0.97
CA ILE A 67 7.89 -2.55 1.26
C ILE A 67 7.88 -2.76 2.77
N PHE A 68 6.72 -3.10 3.30
CA PHE A 68 6.56 -3.54 4.68
C PHE A 68 6.11 -5.01 4.67
N SER A 69 6.91 -5.90 5.20
CA SER A 69 6.62 -7.35 5.17
C SER A 69 7.25 -8.05 6.37
N ARG A 70 6.65 -9.16 6.81
CA ARG A 70 7.23 -9.97 7.87
C ARG A 70 8.54 -10.63 7.43
N ASP A 71 8.51 -11.34 6.32
CA ASP A 71 9.58 -12.24 5.85
C ASP A 71 9.85 -12.11 4.34
N LEU A 72 9.48 -10.99 3.74
CA LEU A 72 9.50 -10.76 2.29
C LEU A 72 8.64 -11.74 1.50
N ASP A 73 7.62 -12.32 2.11
CA ASP A 73 6.70 -13.26 1.48
C ASP A 73 7.34 -14.02 0.30
N PRO A 74 8.01 -15.18 0.55
CA PRO A 74 8.79 -15.84 -0.47
C PRO A 74 7.94 -16.33 -1.65
N VAL A 75 6.64 -16.55 -1.42
CA VAL A 75 5.71 -16.95 -2.48
C VAL A 75 5.43 -15.81 -3.46
N LEU A 76 5.49 -14.58 -3.00
CA LEU A 76 5.28 -13.38 -3.82
C LEU A 76 6.60 -12.84 -4.40
N TYR A 77 7.53 -12.49 -3.53
CA TYR A 77 8.75 -11.77 -3.93
C TYR A 77 9.86 -12.69 -4.49
N SER A 78 9.70 -14.01 -4.47
CA SER A 78 10.61 -14.93 -5.17
C SER A 78 10.17 -15.27 -6.60
N GLN A 79 9.02 -14.77 -7.05
CA GLN A 79 8.57 -15.00 -8.43
C GLN A 79 9.56 -14.39 -9.43
N PRO A 80 9.99 -15.12 -10.46
CA PRO A 80 10.97 -14.61 -11.45
C PRO A 80 10.53 -13.27 -12.06
N ALA A 81 9.24 -13.14 -12.42
CA ALA A 81 8.71 -11.92 -13.01
C ALA A 81 8.78 -10.70 -12.05
N VAL A 82 8.58 -10.93 -10.74
CA VAL A 82 8.71 -9.90 -9.71
C VAL A 82 10.20 -9.49 -9.56
N ILE A 83 11.11 -10.47 -9.50
CA ILE A 83 12.56 -10.21 -9.45
C ILE A 83 13.01 -9.42 -10.67
N ASP A 84 12.50 -9.76 -11.86
CA ASP A 84 12.83 -9.04 -13.09
C ASP A 84 12.29 -7.59 -13.08
N ALA A 85 11.11 -7.35 -12.52
CA ALA A 85 10.59 -6.00 -12.32
C ALA A 85 11.51 -5.17 -11.40
N PHE A 86 11.91 -5.71 -10.26
CA PHE A 86 12.86 -5.03 -9.36
C PHE A 86 14.23 -4.82 -10.02
N ARG A 87 14.71 -5.76 -10.84
CA ARG A 87 15.96 -5.59 -11.61
C ARG A 87 15.83 -4.43 -12.59
N ARG A 88 14.73 -4.36 -13.36
CA ARG A 88 14.48 -3.22 -14.28
C ARG A 88 14.46 -1.90 -13.54
N PHE A 89 13.72 -1.81 -12.43
CA PHE A 89 13.67 -0.62 -11.59
C PHE A 89 15.07 -0.20 -11.13
N ALA A 90 15.84 -1.13 -10.58
CA ALA A 90 17.15 -0.89 -10.01
C ALA A 90 18.22 -0.48 -11.05
N THR A 91 18.10 -0.97 -12.30
CA THR A 91 19.05 -0.69 -13.38
C THR A 91 18.62 0.45 -14.31
N ALA A 92 17.47 1.08 -14.06
CA ALA A 92 16.94 2.16 -14.90
C ALA A 92 17.75 3.47 -14.87
N GLY A 93 18.81 3.56 -14.06
CA GLY A 93 19.71 4.73 -14.00
C GLY A 93 19.07 5.99 -13.39
N ARG A 94 17.94 5.86 -12.71
CA ARG A 94 17.16 6.99 -12.16
C ARG A 94 17.53 7.35 -10.71
N GLY A 95 18.48 6.64 -10.10
CA GLY A 95 18.82 6.80 -8.69
C GLY A 95 17.70 6.31 -7.76
N GLY A 96 16.95 5.27 -8.19
CA GLY A 96 15.84 4.71 -7.43
C GLY A 96 16.29 4.02 -6.15
N VAL A 97 15.42 4.02 -5.12
CA VAL A 97 15.63 3.38 -3.82
C VAL A 97 14.46 2.47 -3.50
N VAL A 98 14.78 1.26 -3.03
CA VAL A 98 13.82 0.31 -2.48
C VAL A 98 14.07 0.21 -0.98
N GLN A 99 13.18 0.77 -0.18
CA GLN A 99 13.21 0.69 1.27
C GLN A 99 12.35 -0.47 1.75
N VAL A 100 12.91 -1.34 2.55
CA VAL A 100 12.24 -2.55 3.01
C VAL A 100 12.29 -2.64 4.53
N ILE A 101 11.13 -2.70 5.16
CA ILE A 101 10.98 -3.09 6.56
C ILE A 101 10.66 -4.57 6.60
N VAL A 102 11.52 -5.32 7.30
CA VAL A 102 11.39 -6.77 7.51
C VAL A 102 11.24 -7.05 9.00
N LEU A 103 10.17 -7.76 9.39
CA LEU A 103 9.92 -8.06 10.81
C LEU A 103 10.73 -9.27 11.28
N ASP A 104 11.00 -10.23 10.38
CA ASP A 104 11.78 -11.45 10.66
C ASP A 104 12.95 -11.60 9.65
N PRO A 105 14.06 -10.88 9.87
CA PRO A 105 15.23 -10.97 9.00
C PRO A 105 15.86 -12.38 8.96
N ALA A 106 15.75 -13.13 10.06
CA ALA A 106 16.33 -14.49 10.13
C ALA A 106 15.62 -15.46 9.19
N ALA A 107 14.28 -15.36 9.08
CA ALA A 107 13.51 -16.15 8.11
C ALA A 107 13.92 -15.85 6.67
N VAL A 108 14.12 -14.57 6.31
CA VAL A 108 14.55 -14.18 4.96
C VAL A 108 15.94 -14.72 4.63
N GLN A 109 16.87 -14.63 5.57
CA GLN A 109 18.24 -15.11 5.37
C GLN A 109 18.29 -16.64 5.23
N GLY A 110 17.57 -17.35 6.09
CA GLY A 110 17.56 -18.82 6.11
C GLY A 110 16.99 -19.46 4.83
N GLN A 111 16.17 -18.72 4.09
CA GLN A 111 15.52 -19.21 2.87
C GLN A 111 16.32 -18.95 1.58
N GLY A 112 17.45 -18.24 1.65
CA GLY A 112 18.20 -17.87 0.44
C GLY A 112 17.39 -17.04 -0.55
N HIS A 113 16.65 -16.06 -0.06
CA HIS A 113 15.63 -15.32 -0.80
C HIS A 113 16.18 -14.63 -2.06
N PRO A 114 15.61 -14.85 -3.28
CA PRO A 114 16.16 -14.32 -4.54
C PRO A 114 16.24 -12.79 -4.59
N LEU A 115 15.25 -12.08 -3.98
CA LEU A 115 15.28 -10.62 -3.90
C LEU A 115 16.45 -10.13 -3.04
N LEU A 116 16.80 -10.85 -1.96
CA LEU A 116 17.98 -10.55 -1.17
C LEU A 116 19.26 -10.73 -1.98
N GLY A 117 19.35 -11.81 -2.78
CA GLY A 117 20.47 -12.01 -3.70
C GLY A 117 20.60 -10.91 -4.76
N LEU A 118 19.50 -10.34 -5.25
CA LEU A 118 19.51 -9.16 -6.11
C LEU A 118 20.01 -7.92 -5.35
N ALA A 119 19.49 -7.69 -4.16
CA ALA A 119 19.82 -6.55 -3.30
C ALA A 119 21.30 -6.53 -2.90
N GLN A 120 21.90 -7.68 -2.62
CA GLN A 120 23.32 -7.80 -2.30
C GLN A 120 24.24 -7.42 -3.46
N ARG A 121 23.78 -7.52 -4.71
CA ARG A 121 24.49 -7.06 -5.90
C ARG A 121 24.26 -5.58 -6.21
N LEU A 122 23.17 -5.00 -5.73
CA LEU A 122 22.74 -3.63 -6.00
C LEU A 122 22.54 -2.85 -4.68
N THR A 123 23.58 -2.83 -3.87
CA THR A 123 23.56 -2.34 -2.49
C THR A 123 23.21 -0.85 -2.35
N SER A 124 23.41 -0.05 -3.40
CA SER A 124 23.02 1.36 -3.42
C SER A 124 21.53 1.58 -3.61
N VAL A 125 20.82 0.56 -4.11
CA VAL A 125 19.37 0.65 -4.40
C VAL A 125 18.53 0.13 -3.25
N PHE A 126 18.96 -0.96 -2.62
CA PHE A 126 18.15 -1.62 -1.59
C PHE A 126 18.62 -1.28 -0.17
N GLN A 127 17.68 -0.89 0.66
CA GLN A 127 17.90 -0.59 2.07
C GLN A 127 16.94 -1.42 2.93
N PHE A 128 17.49 -2.16 3.88
CA PHE A 128 16.68 -3.02 4.78
C PHE A 128 16.80 -2.54 6.21
N ARG A 129 15.66 -2.46 6.88
CA ARG A 129 15.58 -2.20 8.32
C ARG A 129 14.65 -3.19 9.00
N THR A 130 14.88 -3.44 10.27
CA THR A 130 13.98 -4.21 11.13
C THR A 130 13.57 -3.36 12.33
N PRO A 131 12.28 -3.34 12.68
CA PRO A 131 11.81 -2.64 13.86
C PRO A 131 12.43 -3.18 15.14
N VAL A 132 12.50 -2.33 16.16
CA VAL A 132 12.95 -2.71 17.51
C VAL A 132 11.82 -2.66 18.53
N GLU A 133 10.74 -1.96 18.23
CA GLU A 133 9.58 -1.81 19.10
C GLU A 133 8.59 -2.96 18.89
N ASP A 134 8.12 -3.56 20.00
CA ASP A 134 7.17 -4.69 19.95
C ASP A 134 5.89 -4.37 19.18
N VAL A 135 5.38 -3.16 19.29
CA VAL A 135 4.17 -2.72 18.59
C VAL A 135 4.33 -2.80 17.06
N ASP A 136 5.53 -2.54 16.55
CA ASP A 136 5.82 -2.62 15.12
C ASP A 136 6.10 -4.05 14.67
N LEU A 137 6.76 -4.85 15.53
CA LEU A 137 7.02 -6.27 15.26
C LEU A 137 5.72 -7.10 15.21
N GLN A 138 4.67 -6.66 15.90
CA GLN A 138 3.35 -7.30 15.91
C GLN A 138 2.43 -6.80 14.80
N TYR A 139 2.87 -5.88 13.95
CA TYR A 139 2.04 -5.37 12.85
C TYR A 139 1.68 -6.49 11.87
N PRO A 140 0.37 -6.81 11.70
CA PRO A 140 -0.04 -8.01 10.99
C PRO A 140 -0.05 -7.85 9.47
N SER A 141 -0.13 -6.61 8.99
CA SER A 141 -0.34 -6.31 7.58
C SER A 141 0.97 -6.27 6.81
N ALA A 142 0.86 -6.46 5.50
CA ALA A 142 1.95 -6.28 4.55
C ALA A 142 1.53 -5.33 3.45
N PHE A 143 2.45 -4.50 2.96
CA PHE A 143 2.15 -3.61 1.85
C PHE A 143 3.39 -3.25 1.02
N LEU A 144 3.12 -2.86 -0.22
CA LEU A 144 4.04 -2.17 -1.11
C LEU A 144 3.41 -0.83 -1.49
N ALA A 145 4.20 0.24 -1.51
CA ALA A 145 3.80 1.56 -1.98
C ALA A 145 4.90 2.16 -2.85
N ASN A 146 4.52 2.94 -3.85
CA ASN A 146 5.47 3.61 -4.74
C ASN A 146 5.28 5.14 -4.76
N ASP A 147 6.18 5.85 -5.42
CA ASP A 147 6.16 7.31 -5.59
C ASP A 147 5.20 7.81 -6.68
N ARG A 148 4.36 6.92 -7.24
CA ARG A 148 3.32 7.23 -8.22
C ARG A 148 1.92 7.10 -7.65
N ASP A 149 1.79 7.17 -6.32
CA ASP A 149 0.55 7.00 -5.59
C ASP A 149 -0.07 5.60 -5.70
N GLY A 150 0.71 4.62 -6.13
CA GLY A 150 0.27 3.24 -6.21
C GLY A 150 0.56 2.46 -4.93
N TYR A 151 -0.29 1.50 -4.61
CA TYR A 151 -0.11 0.62 -3.46
C TYR A 151 -0.73 -0.77 -3.68
N LEU A 152 -0.19 -1.75 -2.96
CA LEU A 152 -0.80 -3.05 -2.66
C LEU A 152 -0.81 -3.19 -1.15
N PHE A 153 -1.96 -3.47 -0.55
CA PHE A 153 -2.13 -3.68 0.88
C PHE A 153 -2.81 -5.02 1.16
N ARG A 154 -2.23 -5.81 2.06
CA ARG A 154 -2.83 -7.05 2.57
C ARG A 154 -3.02 -6.91 4.07
N GLN A 155 -4.25 -7.06 4.51
CA GLN A 155 -4.61 -6.89 5.93
C GLN A 155 -3.89 -7.88 6.84
N LEU A 156 -3.71 -9.12 6.37
CA LEU A 156 -2.83 -10.11 6.98
C LEU A 156 -1.76 -10.48 5.97
N GLY A 157 -0.49 -10.25 6.29
CA GLY A 157 0.64 -10.55 5.40
C GLY A 157 0.72 -12.03 4.98
N SER A 158 0.16 -12.93 5.80
CA SER A 158 0.08 -14.37 5.52
C SER A 158 -1.07 -14.79 4.59
N ARG A 159 -1.94 -13.87 4.19
CA ARG A 159 -3.10 -14.10 3.31
C ARG A 159 -3.02 -13.23 2.07
N TRP A 160 -3.78 -13.63 1.02
CA TRP A 160 -3.86 -12.86 -0.23
C TRP A 160 -4.92 -11.78 -0.18
N ASP A 161 -5.86 -11.87 0.77
CA ASP A 161 -6.96 -10.89 0.89
C ASP A 161 -6.43 -9.49 1.16
N GLY A 162 -6.79 -8.58 0.27
CA GLY A 162 -6.33 -7.19 0.33
C GLY A 162 -6.90 -6.34 -0.78
N ASP A 163 -6.27 -5.22 -0.98
CA ASP A 163 -6.64 -4.26 -2.02
C ASP A 163 -5.39 -3.61 -2.63
N TRP A 164 -5.52 -3.20 -3.88
CA TRP A 164 -4.47 -2.48 -4.58
C TRP A 164 -5.05 -1.40 -5.48
N SER A 165 -4.24 -0.43 -5.79
CA SER A 165 -4.56 0.58 -6.82
C SER A 165 -3.27 1.09 -7.46
N PRO A 166 -3.25 1.29 -8.78
CA PRO A 166 -2.12 1.94 -9.44
C PRO A 166 -1.99 3.42 -9.07
N THR A 167 -3.09 4.05 -8.61
CA THR A 167 -3.12 5.47 -8.25
C THR A 167 -4.21 5.75 -7.22
N HIS A 168 -3.82 5.88 -5.96
CA HIS A 168 -4.71 6.25 -4.86
C HIS A 168 -3.97 7.14 -3.83
N PRO A 169 -3.83 8.44 -4.09
CA PRO A 169 -2.95 9.33 -3.31
C PRO A 169 -3.21 9.32 -1.80
N ALA A 170 -4.48 9.31 -1.39
CA ALA A 170 -4.84 9.34 0.03
C ALA A 170 -4.37 8.08 0.77
N ARG A 171 -4.60 6.90 0.19
CA ARG A 171 -4.20 5.62 0.80
C ARG A 171 -2.69 5.45 0.80
N THR A 172 -2.05 5.72 -0.33
CA THR A 172 -0.59 5.64 -0.46
C THR A 172 0.11 6.56 0.53
N ARG A 173 -0.41 7.78 0.75
CA ARG A 173 0.12 8.70 1.77
C ARG A 173 0.01 8.11 3.18
N GLN A 174 -1.13 7.55 3.56
CA GLN A 174 -1.30 6.90 4.87
C GLN A 174 -0.28 5.77 5.09
N LEU A 175 -0.08 4.92 4.07
CA LEU A 175 0.90 3.83 4.13
C LEU A 175 2.33 4.37 4.21
N ALA A 176 2.66 5.40 3.42
CA ALA A 176 3.97 6.03 3.44
C ALA A 176 4.28 6.71 4.78
N GLU A 177 3.30 7.37 5.40
CA GLU A 177 3.44 7.97 6.74
C GLU A 177 3.64 6.90 7.82
N HIS A 178 2.86 5.81 7.77
CA HIS A 178 3.07 4.67 8.67
C HIS A 178 4.46 4.07 8.49
N PHE A 179 4.85 3.79 7.26
CA PHE A 179 6.18 3.28 6.92
C PHE A 179 7.28 4.20 7.47
N GLY A 180 7.19 5.51 7.24
CA GLY A 180 8.17 6.49 7.69
C GLY A 180 8.36 6.48 9.20
N ARG A 181 7.26 6.46 9.97
CA ARG A 181 7.33 6.40 11.44
C ARG A 181 8.06 5.14 11.94
N VAL A 182 7.77 3.99 11.33
CA VAL A 182 8.44 2.73 11.70
C VAL A 182 9.90 2.73 11.24
N TRP A 183 10.15 3.24 10.03
CA TRP A 183 11.50 3.33 9.46
C TRP A 183 12.46 4.12 10.34
N GLU A 184 12.05 5.28 10.85
CA GLU A 184 12.89 6.17 11.66
C GLU A 184 13.35 5.50 12.96
N ARG A 185 12.53 4.63 13.57
CA ARG A 185 12.85 3.91 14.80
C ARG A 185 13.34 2.47 14.59
N SER A 186 13.58 2.08 13.33
CA SER A 186 14.09 0.76 12.96
C SER A 186 15.62 0.77 12.85
N ARG A 187 16.26 -0.35 13.18
CA ARG A 187 17.69 -0.56 12.97
C ARG A 187 17.97 -1.11 11.56
N ALA A 188 19.15 -0.87 11.01
CA ALA A 188 19.58 -1.49 9.77
C ALA A 188 19.71 -3.03 9.94
N CYS A 189 19.26 -3.79 8.94
CA CYS A 189 19.46 -5.24 8.90
C CYS A 189 20.91 -5.54 8.51
N THR A 190 21.77 -5.71 9.52
CA THR A 190 23.16 -6.10 9.31
C THR A 190 23.29 -7.55 8.87
N GLU A 191 22.29 -8.36 9.15
CA GLU A 191 22.17 -9.77 8.77
C GLU A 191 22.20 -9.98 7.25
N PHE A 192 21.81 -8.96 6.47
CA PHE A 192 21.75 -9.03 5.00
C PHE A 192 23.02 -8.56 4.29
N ARG A 193 24.01 -8.09 5.05
CA ARG A 193 25.30 -7.74 4.45
C ARG A 193 25.96 -9.02 3.94
N ALA A 194 26.37 -9.02 2.67
CA ALA A 194 27.22 -10.06 2.17
C ALA A 194 28.46 -10.12 3.08
N LEU A 195 28.73 -11.27 3.67
CA LEU A 195 30.03 -11.52 4.29
C LEU A 195 31.04 -11.39 3.15
N GLY A 196 31.76 -10.27 3.10
CA GLY A 196 32.84 -10.09 2.14
C GLY A 196 33.87 -11.20 2.37
N ILE A 197 34.01 -12.04 1.36
CA ILE A 197 35.13 -12.95 1.22
C ILE A 197 36.30 -12.15 0.71
#